data_9d3c1e42ccb219342c4a3040bf596dd8
#
_entry.id   9d3c1e42ccb219342c4a3040bf596dd8
#
_cell.length_a   1.000
_cell.length_b   1.000
_cell.length_c   1.000
_cell.angle_alpha   90.00
_cell.angle_beta   90.00
_cell.angle_gamma   90.00
#
_symmetry.space_group_name_H-M   'P 1'
#
loop_
_entity.id
_entity.type
_entity.pdbx_description
1 polymer ?
#
loop_
_entity_poly.entity_id
_entity_poly.type
_entity_poly.pdbx_seq_one_letter_code
_entity_poly.pdbx_strand_id
1 'polypeptide(L)'
;MGFLDHLEELRTRLIRSCIAIVAGMAVAALFVDRIKTFVLAPVQAHLPPCTSLVMTGLGEGFAFYLDLTLIGGAILATPIVTYQVWRFVSPGLHASEKRLVAPFIALATGATVAGAAFSHYMLFPSMVSFFASFDSPEAHLMPQLTDTFGLYKDTLLAMVIVFQLPTLAFVLARTGLVTARFLRQHIPYAVLASFIVSAVLTPSTDPWNQILFAVPVMALYIVSIAVAWLVAPRQRGGGEVRPELKLVFAAAVVNEAWQRRDRGPFPRRIDQRA
;
A
#
# COMPACT_ATOMS: atom_id res chain seq x y z
N MET A 1 8.23 28.43 -8.97
CA MET A 1 8.21 28.09 -7.53
C MET A 1 9.58 27.57 -7.17
N GLY A 2 10.23 28.15 -6.15
CA GLY A 2 11.53 27.69 -5.67
C GLY A 2 11.39 26.31 -4.96
N PHE A 3 12.49 25.59 -4.82
CA PHE A 3 12.51 24.31 -4.09
C PHE A 3 12.00 24.46 -2.64
N LEU A 4 12.32 25.59 -2.01
CA LEU A 4 11.88 25.92 -0.65
C LEU A 4 10.36 26.13 -0.58
N ASP A 5 9.75 26.80 -1.55
CA ASP A 5 8.30 27.02 -1.62
C ASP A 5 7.55 25.66 -1.71
N HIS A 6 8.13 24.71 -2.45
CA HIS A 6 7.54 23.37 -2.59
C HIS A 6 7.61 22.55 -1.29
N LEU A 7 8.70 22.69 -0.52
CA LEU A 7 8.82 22.07 0.81
C LEU A 7 7.84 22.67 1.83
N GLU A 8 7.61 23.99 1.78
CA GLU A 8 6.64 24.66 2.66
C GLU A 8 5.20 24.23 2.31
N GLU A 9 4.90 24.07 1.02
CA GLU A 9 3.62 23.51 0.59
C GLU A 9 3.44 22.08 1.08
N LEU A 10 4.45 21.21 0.95
CA LEU A 10 4.42 19.83 1.46
C LEU A 10 4.12 19.80 2.96
N ARG A 11 4.82 20.61 3.77
CA ARG A 11 4.58 20.71 5.21
C ARG A 11 3.13 21.08 5.51
N THR A 12 2.61 22.09 4.83
CA THR A 12 1.24 22.57 5.04
C THR A 12 0.21 21.48 4.68
N ARG A 13 0.42 20.73 3.59
CA ARG A 13 -0.45 19.63 3.16
C ARG A 13 -0.40 18.46 4.14
N LEU A 14 0.80 18.12 4.62
CA LEU A 14 0.98 17.06 5.60
C LEU A 14 0.25 17.37 6.90
N ILE A 15 0.40 18.60 7.43
CA ILE A 15 -0.31 19.03 8.65
C ILE A 15 -1.82 18.93 8.47
N ARG A 16 -2.38 19.37 7.34
CA ARG A 16 -3.82 19.27 7.05
C ARG A 16 -4.29 17.82 6.96
N SER A 17 -3.48 16.93 6.38
CA SER A 17 -3.77 15.50 6.32
C SER A 17 -3.77 14.87 7.71
N CYS A 18 -2.80 15.21 8.57
CA CYS A 18 -2.77 14.75 9.96
C CYS A 18 -4.00 15.23 10.75
N ILE A 19 -4.39 16.50 10.60
CA ILE A 19 -5.60 17.04 11.24
C ILE A 19 -6.85 16.29 10.77
N ALA A 20 -6.96 15.96 9.47
CA ALA A 20 -8.07 15.19 8.94
C ALA A 20 -8.11 13.77 9.52
N ILE A 21 -6.95 13.12 9.69
CA ILE A 21 -6.87 11.80 10.31
C ILE A 21 -7.31 11.87 11.78
N VAL A 22 -6.82 12.84 12.54
CA VAL A 22 -7.20 13.02 13.95
C VAL A 22 -8.72 13.29 14.09
N ALA A 23 -9.29 14.11 13.22
CA ALA A 23 -10.73 14.32 13.18
C ALA A 23 -11.48 13.02 12.82
N GLY A 24 -10.97 12.26 11.86
CA GLY A 24 -11.49 10.93 11.52
C GLY A 24 -11.41 9.95 12.69
N MET A 25 -10.31 9.97 13.46
CA MET A 25 -10.16 9.16 14.68
C MET A 25 -11.22 9.50 15.72
N ALA A 26 -11.49 10.80 15.94
CA ALA A 26 -12.54 11.24 16.87
C ALA A 26 -13.93 10.72 16.44
N VAL A 27 -14.22 10.73 15.14
CA VAL A 27 -15.47 10.14 14.60
C VAL A 27 -15.47 8.62 14.75
N ALA A 28 -14.37 7.94 14.42
CA ALA A 28 -14.26 6.48 14.55
C ALA A 28 -14.41 6.02 16.02
N ALA A 29 -13.91 6.81 16.99
CA ALA A 29 -14.03 6.53 18.42
C ALA A 29 -15.50 6.47 18.88
N LEU A 30 -16.40 7.25 18.27
CA LEU A 30 -17.84 7.20 18.60
C LEU A 30 -18.50 5.88 18.17
N PHE A 31 -17.89 5.17 17.23
CA PHE A 31 -18.41 3.91 16.70
C PHE A 31 -17.47 2.72 16.96
N VAL A 32 -16.52 2.87 17.89
CA VAL A 32 -15.44 1.91 18.10
C VAL A 32 -15.94 0.49 18.41
N ASP A 33 -17.01 0.33 19.16
CA ASP A 33 -17.58 -1.00 19.47
C ASP A 33 -18.17 -1.69 18.24
N ARG A 34 -18.76 -0.94 17.32
CA ARG A 34 -19.25 -1.48 16.05
C ARG A 34 -18.07 -1.87 15.15
N ILE A 35 -17.04 -1.03 15.10
CA ILE A 35 -15.80 -1.31 14.35
C ILE A 35 -15.13 -2.58 14.90
N LYS A 36 -15.04 -2.69 16.23
CA LYS A 36 -14.50 -3.88 16.91
C LYS A 36 -15.23 -5.14 16.51
N THR A 37 -16.57 -5.14 16.63
CA THR A 37 -17.40 -6.30 16.27
C THR A 37 -17.21 -6.67 14.80
N PHE A 38 -17.18 -5.70 13.91
CA PHE A 38 -16.93 -5.91 12.49
C PHE A 38 -15.56 -6.51 12.24
N VAL A 39 -14.50 -5.94 12.81
CA VAL A 39 -13.11 -6.40 12.61
C VAL A 39 -12.85 -7.78 13.18
N LEU A 40 -13.47 -8.13 14.31
CA LEU A 40 -13.29 -9.44 14.93
C LEU A 40 -14.22 -10.54 14.36
N ALA A 41 -15.25 -10.18 13.60
CA ALA A 41 -16.19 -11.13 13.01
C ALA A 41 -15.50 -12.25 12.18
N PRO A 42 -14.55 -11.95 11.28
CA PRO A 42 -13.85 -13.02 10.53
C PRO A 42 -13.04 -13.96 11.42
N VAL A 43 -12.46 -13.45 12.49
CA VAL A 43 -11.70 -14.26 13.45
C VAL A 43 -12.63 -15.25 14.12
N GLN A 44 -13.73 -14.75 14.71
CA GLN A 44 -14.69 -15.57 15.43
C GLN A 44 -15.35 -16.64 14.55
N ALA A 45 -15.54 -16.34 13.26
CA ALA A 45 -16.13 -17.26 12.29
C ALA A 45 -15.21 -18.43 11.88
N HIS A 46 -13.90 -18.27 12.01
CA HIS A 46 -12.90 -19.24 11.52
C HIS A 46 -12.05 -19.89 12.61
N LEU A 47 -12.23 -19.47 13.86
CA LEU A 47 -11.59 -20.15 15.01
C LEU A 47 -12.32 -21.46 15.37
N PRO A 48 -11.60 -22.45 15.92
CA PRO A 48 -12.20 -23.66 16.46
C PRO A 48 -13.27 -23.37 17.53
N PRO A 49 -14.28 -24.24 17.68
CA PRO A 49 -15.29 -24.10 18.72
C PRO A 49 -14.66 -23.97 20.12
N CYS A 50 -15.17 -23.06 20.93
CA CYS A 50 -14.69 -22.77 22.30
C CYS A 50 -13.34 -22.04 22.37
N THR A 51 -12.75 -21.63 21.24
CA THR A 51 -11.54 -20.80 21.23
C THR A 51 -11.91 -19.33 21.35
N SER A 52 -11.25 -18.60 22.25
CA SER A 52 -11.41 -17.16 22.42
C SER A 52 -10.07 -16.44 22.30
N LEU A 53 -10.11 -15.16 21.88
CA LEU A 53 -8.92 -14.32 21.90
C LEU A 53 -8.48 -14.05 23.33
N VAL A 54 -7.19 -14.21 23.60
CA VAL A 54 -6.60 -14.02 24.92
C VAL A 54 -5.84 -12.69 24.95
N MET A 55 -5.98 -11.96 26.05
CA MET A 55 -5.15 -10.81 26.38
C MET A 55 -4.13 -11.22 27.43
N THR A 56 -2.86 -10.99 27.19
CA THR A 56 -1.76 -11.39 28.09
C THR A 56 -1.16 -10.17 28.82
N GLY A 57 -1.32 -8.97 28.27
CA GLY A 57 -0.82 -7.72 28.83
C GLY A 57 -1.93 -6.76 29.27
N LEU A 58 -1.72 -6.05 30.37
CA LEU A 58 -2.69 -5.08 30.91
C LEU A 58 -3.03 -3.94 29.94
N GLY A 59 -2.08 -3.53 29.08
CA GLY A 59 -2.26 -2.44 28.12
C GLY A 59 -2.82 -2.85 26.76
N GLU A 60 -2.93 -4.14 26.47
CA GLU A 60 -3.32 -4.64 25.14
C GLU A 60 -4.70 -4.16 24.69
N GLY A 61 -5.68 -4.23 25.57
CA GLY A 61 -7.02 -3.76 25.27
C GLY A 61 -7.06 -2.29 24.90
N PHE A 62 -6.33 -1.44 25.62
CA PHE A 62 -6.24 -0.01 25.33
C PHE A 62 -5.55 0.25 23.98
N ALA A 63 -4.40 -0.38 23.74
CA ALA A 63 -3.68 -0.27 22.47
C ALA A 63 -4.54 -0.72 21.28
N PHE A 64 -5.29 -1.81 21.44
CA PHE A 64 -6.21 -2.31 20.42
C PHE A 64 -7.29 -1.26 20.07
N TYR A 65 -7.92 -0.62 21.06
CA TYR A 65 -8.91 0.43 20.82
C TYR A 65 -8.30 1.67 20.15
N LEU A 66 -7.08 2.07 20.51
CA LEU A 66 -6.36 3.17 19.85
C LEU A 66 -6.07 2.84 18.37
N ASP A 67 -5.54 1.66 18.11
CA ASP A 67 -5.23 1.20 16.76
C ASP A 67 -6.50 1.09 15.89
N LEU A 68 -7.61 0.60 16.45
CA LEU A 68 -8.90 0.54 15.77
C LEU A 68 -9.39 1.93 15.34
N THR A 69 -9.31 2.89 16.26
CA THR A 69 -9.72 4.28 15.97
C THR A 69 -8.80 4.94 14.96
N LEU A 70 -7.49 4.65 15.02
CA LEU A 70 -6.51 5.16 14.06
C LEU A 70 -6.79 4.66 12.63
N ILE A 71 -6.99 3.35 12.49
CA ILE A 71 -7.29 2.74 11.18
C ILE A 71 -8.63 3.24 10.64
N GLY A 72 -9.67 3.20 11.46
CA GLY A 72 -10.99 3.71 11.08
C GLY A 72 -10.94 5.19 10.69
N GLY A 73 -10.22 6.00 11.47
CA GLY A 73 -9.99 7.42 11.21
C GLY A 73 -9.21 7.66 9.91
N ALA A 74 -8.17 6.89 9.64
CA ALA A 74 -7.39 6.98 8.41
C ALA A 74 -8.24 6.65 7.17
N ILE A 75 -9.07 5.60 7.24
CA ILE A 75 -9.98 5.21 6.14
C ILE A 75 -11.01 6.32 5.89
N LEU A 76 -11.62 6.87 6.95
CA LEU A 76 -12.57 7.98 6.85
C LEU A 76 -11.91 9.27 6.31
N ALA A 77 -10.67 9.53 6.66
CA ALA A 77 -9.92 10.70 6.21
C ALA A 77 -9.41 10.56 4.76
N THR A 78 -9.46 9.37 4.15
CA THR A 78 -8.91 9.10 2.81
C THR A 78 -9.33 10.13 1.76
N PRO A 79 -10.60 10.53 1.59
CA PRO A 79 -10.96 11.52 0.58
C PRO A 79 -10.28 12.88 0.79
N ILE A 80 -10.12 13.29 2.05
CA ILE A 80 -9.47 14.56 2.40
C ILE A 80 -7.95 14.45 2.16
N VAL A 81 -7.34 13.36 2.61
CA VAL A 81 -5.91 13.10 2.40
C VAL A 81 -5.59 13.04 0.90
N THR A 82 -6.39 12.31 0.13
CA THR A 82 -6.25 12.22 -1.32
C THR A 82 -6.37 13.59 -2.01
N TYR A 83 -7.29 14.43 -1.54
CA TYR A 83 -7.40 15.81 -2.03
C TYR A 83 -6.14 16.64 -1.73
N GLN A 84 -5.52 16.48 -0.54
CA GLN A 84 -4.27 17.17 -0.22
C GLN A 84 -3.12 16.68 -1.11
N VAL A 85 -3.03 15.38 -1.36
CA VAL A 85 -2.06 14.79 -2.29
C VAL A 85 -2.26 15.34 -3.71
N TRP A 86 -3.50 15.38 -4.20
CA TRP A 86 -3.80 15.96 -5.50
C TRP A 86 -3.34 17.42 -5.60
N ARG A 87 -3.66 18.23 -4.60
CA ARG A 87 -3.26 19.65 -4.59
C ARG A 87 -1.74 19.84 -4.54
N PHE A 88 -1.01 18.89 -3.98
CA PHE A 88 0.45 18.90 -3.99
C PHE A 88 1.02 18.57 -5.38
N VAL A 89 0.37 17.68 -6.11
CA VAL A 89 0.80 17.25 -7.46
C VAL A 89 0.30 18.23 -8.54
N SER A 90 -0.82 18.90 -8.32
CA SER A 90 -1.52 19.73 -9.32
C SER A 90 -0.77 20.97 -9.86
N PRO A 91 0.20 21.60 -9.17
CA PRO A 91 0.98 22.69 -9.75
C PRO A 91 1.74 22.30 -11.02
N GLY A 92 2.06 21.00 -11.17
CA GLY A 92 2.66 20.46 -12.39
C GLY A 92 1.69 20.17 -13.54
N LEU A 93 0.37 20.38 -13.34
CA LEU A 93 -0.67 20.08 -14.33
C LEU A 93 -1.23 21.37 -14.99
N HIS A 94 -1.63 21.26 -16.28
CA HIS A 94 -2.23 22.37 -17.01
C HIS A 94 -3.62 22.77 -16.45
N ALA A 95 -4.01 24.03 -16.61
CA ALA A 95 -5.26 24.58 -16.07
C ALA A 95 -6.53 23.82 -16.53
N SER A 96 -6.50 23.21 -17.72
CA SER A 96 -7.59 22.36 -18.25
C SER A 96 -7.77 21.05 -17.51
N GLU A 97 -6.79 20.63 -16.72
CA GLU A 97 -6.74 19.32 -16.05
C GLU A 97 -7.29 19.38 -14.61
N LYS A 98 -7.62 20.56 -14.11
CA LYS A 98 -8.26 20.74 -12.80
C LYS A 98 -9.59 19.99 -12.65
N ARG A 99 -10.26 19.67 -13.77
CA ARG A 99 -11.51 18.88 -13.79
C ARG A 99 -11.29 17.41 -13.38
N LEU A 100 -10.04 16.93 -13.33
CA LEU A 100 -9.71 15.56 -12.99
C LEU A 100 -9.58 15.32 -11.46
N VAL A 101 -9.73 16.36 -10.64
CA VAL A 101 -9.70 16.27 -9.17
C VAL A 101 -10.77 15.27 -8.67
N ALA A 102 -12.01 15.45 -9.13
CA ALA A 102 -13.13 14.62 -8.66
C ALA A 102 -12.97 13.14 -9.03
N PRO A 103 -12.66 12.75 -10.29
CA PRO A 103 -12.43 11.35 -10.62
C PRO A 103 -11.19 10.77 -9.93
N PHE A 104 -10.16 11.56 -9.68
CA PHE A 104 -8.98 11.11 -8.93
C PHE A 104 -9.34 10.78 -7.47
N ILE A 105 -10.05 11.67 -6.78
CA ILE A 105 -10.47 11.45 -5.39
C ILE A 105 -11.41 10.24 -5.31
N ALA A 106 -12.36 10.12 -6.25
CA ALA A 106 -13.28 8.99 -6.29
C ALA A 106 -12.53 7.66 -6.52
N LEU A 107 -11.57 7.64 -7.44
CA LEU A 107 -10.74 6.46 -7.71
C LEU A 107 -9.92 6.06 -6.49
N ALA A 108 -9.22 7.00 -5.86
CA ALA A 108 -8.37 6.72 -4.71
C ALA A 108 -9.18 6.31 -3.47
N THR A 109 -10.31 6.98 -3.21
CA THR A 109 -11.20 6.62 -2.10
C THR A 109 -11.84 5.25 -2.35
N GLY A 110 -12.33 5.01 -3.57
CA GLY A 110 -12.87 3.71 -3.97
C GLY A 110 -11.84 2.60 -3.87
N ALA A 111 -10.59 2.85 -4.29
CA ALA A 111 -9.48 1.92 -4.17
C ALA A 111 -9.16 1.59 -2.69
N THR A 112 -9.17 2.59 -1.80
CA THR A 112 -8.98 2.35 -0.35
C THR A 112 -10.08 1.46 0.22
N VAL A 113 -11.35 1.76 -0.08
CA VAL A 113 -12.48 0.96 0.40
C VAL A 113 -12.43 -0.46 -0.17
N ALA A 114 -12.12 -0.61 -1.46
CA ALA A 114 -12.00 -1.91 -2.11
C ALA A 114 -10.82 -2.72 -1.53
N GLY A 115 -9.66 -2.10 -1.27
CA GLY A 115 -8.51 -2.74 -0.64
C GLY A 115 -8.81 -3.20 0.78
N ALA A 116 -9.46 -2.35 1.57
CA ALA A 116 -9.89 -2.70 2.92
C ALA A 116 -10.91 -3.84 2.93
N ALA A 117 -11.91 -3.78 2.04
CA ALA A 117 -12.91 -4.84 1.90
C ALA A 117 -12.28 -6.17 1.44
N PHE A 118 -11.38 -6.13 0.46
CA PHE A 118 -10.68 -7.31 -0.02
C PHE A 118 -9.83 -7.96 1.08
N SER A 119 -9.09 -7.15 1.85
CA SER A 119 -8.34 -7.63 3.01
C SER A 119 -9.26 -8.29 4.04
N HIS A 120 -10.36 -7.62 4.42
CA HIS A 120 -11.28 -8.06 5.45
C HIS A 120 -12.05 -9.33 5.09
N TYR A 121 -12.57 -9.43 3.84
CA TYR A 121 -13.46 -10.53 3.45
C TYR A 121 -12.75 -11.72 2.80
N MET A 122 -11.55 -11.53 2.26
CA MET A 122 -10.83 -12.60 1.55
C MET A 122 -9.52 -12.98 2.21
N LEU A 123 -8.61 -12.01 2.39
CA LEU A 123 -7.25 -12.36 2.81
C LEU A 123 -7.19 -12.75 4.28
N PHE A 124 -7.74 -11.93 5.14
CA PHE A 124 -7.65 -12.16 6.58
C PHE A 124 -8.36 -13.45 7.02
N PRO A 125 -9.59 -13.78 6.56
CA PRO A 125 -10.22 -15.07 6.84
C PRO A 125 -9.40 -16.28 6.37
N SER A 126 -8.78 -16.19 5.19
CA SER A 126 -7.92 -17.23 4.66
C SER A 126 -6.70 -17.48 5.56
N MET A 127 -6.08 -16.39 6.08
CA MET A 127 -4.96 -16.49 7.00
C MET A 127 -5.38 -17.10 8.35
N VAL A 128 -6.52 -16.65 8.90
CA VAL A 128 -7.05 -17.23 10.15
C VAL A 128 -7.34 -18.71 9.99
N SER A 129 -7.98 -19.13 8.88
CA SER A 129 -8.25 -20.54 8.59
C SER A 129 -6.96 -21.35 8.45
N PHE A 130 -5.92 -20.78 7.84
CA PHE A 130 -4.61 -21.43 7.74
C PHE A 130 -4.00 -21.67 9.13
N PHE A 131 -3.96 -20.66 9.99
CA PHE A 131 -3.44 -20.85 11.36
C PHE A 131 -4.32 -21.77 12.21
N ALA A 132 -5.64 -21.72 12.04
CA ALA A 132 -6.56 -22.60 12.73
C ALA A 132 -6.38 -24.08 12.32
N SER A 133 -5.84 -24.37 11.12
CA SER A 133 -5.57 -25.75 10.68
C SER A 133 -4.44 -26.45 11.44
N PHE A 134 -3.65 -25.73 12.23
CA PHE A 134 -2.61 -26.28 13.11
C PHE A 134 -3.12 -26.62 14.51
N ASP A 135 -4.41 -26.34 14.82
CA ASP A 135 -5.01 -26.76 16.07
C ASP A 135 -5.06 -28.31 16.16
N SER A 136 -4.60 -28.84 17.27
CA SER A 136 -4.54 -30.30 17.50
C SER A 136 -4.89 -30.63 18.94
N PRO A 137 -5.26 -31.89 19.23
CA PRO A 137 -5.54 -32.33 20.62
C PRO A 137 -4.35 -32.14 21.58
N GLU A 138 -3.12 -32.14 21.05
CA GLU A 138 -1.89 -31.97 21.82
C GLU A 138 -1.51 -30.49 22.00
N ALA A 139 -1.99 -29.60 21.11
CA ALA A 139 -1.64 -28.17 21.11
C ALA A 139 -2.83 -27.32 20.63
N HIS A 140 -3.60 -26.82 21.58
CA HIS A 140 -4.73 -25.94 21.27
C HIS A 140 -4.30 -24.53 20.93
N LEU A 141 -4.87 -24.00 19.84
CA LEU A 141 -4.65 -22.63 19.42
C LEU A 141 -5.30 -21.66 20.41
N MET A 142 -4.50 -20.80 21.03
CA MET A 142 -4.95 -19.69 21.88
C MET A 142 -4.45 -18.36 21.27
N PRO A 143 -5.15 -17.79 20.29
CA PRO A 143 -4.67 -16.61 19.59
C PRO A 143 -4.71 -15.39 20.51
N GLN A 144 -3.59 -14.67 20.58
CA GLN A 144 -3.47 -13.42 21.31
C GLN A 144 -4.16 -12.29 20.55
N LEU A 145 -4.87 -11.41 21.26
CA LEU A 145 -5.57 -10.28 20.64
C LEU A 145 -4.62 -9.37 19.86
N THR A 146 -3.47 -9.04 20.45
CA THR A 146 -2.48 -8.13 19.85
C THR A 146 -1.89 -8.69 18.57
N ASP A 147 -1.50 -9.98 18.57
CA ASP A 147 -0.89 -10.62 17.40
C ASP A 147 -1.92 -10.79 16.28
N THR A 148 -3.13 -11.25 16.62
CA THR A 148 -4.21 -11.41 15.64
C THR A 148 -4.61 -10.09 15.00
N PHE A 149 -4.70 -9.03 15.81
CA PHE A 149 -5.03 -7.71 15.30
C PHE A 149 -3.86 -7.07 14.57
N GLY A 150 -2.61 -7.33 15.00
CA GLY A 150 -1.40 -6.94 14.27
C GLY A 150 -1.42 -7.48 12.85
N LEU A 151 -1.66 -8.78 12.71
CA LEU A 151 -1.80 -9.44 11.41
C LEU A 151 -2.92 -8.84 10.55
N TYR A 152 -4.09 -8.58 11.15
CA TYR A 152 -5.19 -7.88 10.47
C TYR A 152 -4.78 -6.51 9.96
N LYS A 153 -4.18 -5.70 10.83
CA LYS A 153 -3.73 -4.33 10.55
C LYS A 153 -2.72 -4.30 9.41
N ASP A 154 -1.70 -5.14 9.47
CA ASP A 154 -0.63 -5.18 8.49
C ASP A 154 -1.16 -5.61 7.11
N THR A 155 -2.01 -6.64 7.06
CA THR A 155 -2.65 -7.11 5.83
C THR A 155 -3.57 -6.04 5.24
N LEU A 156 -4.36 -5.36 6.08
CA LEU A 156 -5.27 -4.29 5.65
C LEU A 156 -4.50 -3.10 5.09
N LEU A 157 -3.47 -2.60 5.80
CA LEU A 157 -2.66 -1.48 5.35
C LEU A 157 -1.93 -1.81 4.06
N ALA A 158 -1.35 -3.01 3.96
CA ALA A 158 -0.69 -3.48 2.76
C ALA A 158 -1.63 -3.49 1.55
N MET A 159 -2.85 -4.03 1.70
CA MET A 159 -3.83 -4.06 0.61
C MET A 159 -4.34 -2.66 0.25
N VAL A 160 -4.61 -1.81 1.21
CA VAL A 160 -4.97 -0.41 0.95
C VAL A 160 -3.88 0.29 0.11
N ILE A 161 -2.60 0.06 0.40
CA ILE A 161 -1.48 0.63 -0.36
C ILE A 161 -1.41 0.02 -1.77
N VAL A 162 -1.53 -1.31 -1.89
CA VAL A 162 -1.49 -2.01 -3.18
C VAL A 162 -2.65 -1.57 -4.09
N PHE A 163 -3.84 -1.38 -3.53
CA PHE A 163 -4.99 -0.90 -4.27
C PHE A 163 -4.83 0.55 -4.77
N GLN A 164 -3.84 1.31 -4.29
CA GLN A 164 -3.51 2.63 -4.86
C GLN A 164 -2.72 2.54 -6.19
N LEU A 165 -2.29 1.36 -6.63
CA LEU A 165 -1.56 1.21 -7.91
C LEU A 165 -2.29 1.84 -9.11
N PRO A 166 -3.62 1.63 -9.32
CA PRO A 166 -4.33 2.28 -10.41
C PRO A 166 -4.39 3.82 -10.25
N THR A 167 -4.49 4.31 -9.02
CA THR A 167 -4.48 5.75 -8.72
C THR A 167 -3.12 6.38 -9.02
N LEU A 168 -2.04 5.69 -8.65
CA LEU A 168 -0.68 6.11 -8.96
C LEU A 168 -0.45 6.10 -10.48
N ALA A 169 -0.89 5.05 -11.18
CA ALA A 169 -0.81 4.96 -12.63
C ALA A 169 -1.60 6.10 -13.32
N PHE A 170 -2.76 6.49 -12.77
CA PHE A 170 -3.54 7.63 -13.25
C PHE A 170 -2.71 8.92 -13.22
N VAL A 171 -2.06 9.23 -12.09
CA VAL A 171 -1.22 10.44 -11.95
C VAL A 171 -0.04 10.38 -12.90
N LEU A 172 0.71 9.28 -12.91
CA LEU A 172 1.93 9.13 -13.72
C LEU A 172 1.63 9.14 -15.23
N ALA A 173 0.49 8.56 -15.64
CA ALA A 173 0.08 8.62 -17.04
C ALA A 173 -0.36 10.03 -17.44
N ARG A 174 -1.01 10.76 -16.53
CA ARG A 174 -1.47 12.12 -16.79
C ARG A 174 -0.33 13.14 -16.89
N THR A 175 0.69 12.97 -16.06
CA THR A 175 1.92 13.78 -16.13
C THR A 175 2.82 13.40 -17.33
N GLY A 176 2.48 12.35 -18.06
CA GLY A 176 3.28 11.86 -19.19
C GLY A 176 4.56 11.11 -18.77
N LEU A 177 4.75 10.84 -17.48
CA LEU A 177 5.91 10.12 -16.96
C LEU A 177 5.85 8.63 -17.30
N VAL A 178 4.65 8.06 -17.35
CA VAL A 178 4.44 6.64 -17.65
C VAL A 178 3.38 6.51 -18.75
N THR A 179 3.59 5.57 -19.66
CA THR A 179 2.62 5.23 -20.72
C THR A 179 2.08 3.81 -20.55
N ALA A 180 0.88 3.55 -21.04
CA ALA A 180 0.31 2.19 -21.03
C ALA A 180 1.21 1.18 -21.77
N ARG A 181 1.94 1.63 -22.81
CA ARG A 181 2.92 0.81 -23.52
C ARG A 181 4.10 0.42 -22.62
N PHE A 182 4.62 1.37 -21.84
CA PHE A 182 5.68 1.14 -20.87
C PHE A 182 5.24 0.11 -19.82
N LEU A 183 4.08 0.31 -19.18
CA LEU A 183 3.55 -0.65 -18.19
C LEU A 183 3.39 -2.04 -18.80
N ARG A 184 2.85 -2.15 -20.02
CA ARG A 184 2.67 -3.44 -20.68
C ARG A 184 3.99 -4.17 -20.98
N GLN A 185 5.04 -3.45 -21.33
CA GLN A 185 6.37 -4.03 -21.54
C GLN A 185 7.01 -4.56 -20.26
N HIS A 186 6.59 -4.02 -19.09
CA HIS A 186 7.14 -4.40 -17.77
C HIS A 186 6.26 -5.43 -17.01
N ILE A 187 5.28 -6.07 -17.67
CA ILE A 187 4.46 -7.13 -17.06
C ILE A 187 5.31 -8.23 -16.40
N PRO A 188 6.39 -8.77 -17.01
CA PRO A 188 7.18 -9.81 -16.36
C PRO A 188 7.78 -9.37 -15.01
N TYR A 189 8.22 -8.12 -14.93
CA TYR A 189 8.74 -7.56 -13.68
C TYR A 189 7.62 -7.31 -12.64
N ALA A 190 6.42 -6.94 -13.10
CA ALA A 190 5.26 -6.79 -12.23
C ALA A 190 4.81 -8.14 -11.64
N VAL A 191 4.87 -9.23 -12.42
CA VAL A 191 4.64 -10.59 -11.92
C VAL A 191 5.65 -10.92 -10.82
N LEU A 192 6.93 -10.75 -11.08
CA LEU A 192 7.97 -11.00 -10.09
C LEU A 192 7.76 -10.15 -8.83
N ALA A 193 7.51 -8.85 -9.00
CA ALA A 193 7.27 -7.93 -7.89
C ALA A 193 6.02 -8.33 -7.09
N SER A 194 4.93 -8.78 -7.74
CA SER A 194 3.72 -9.23 -7.05
C SER A 194 3.99 -10.45 -6.15
N PHE A 195 4.81 -11.40 -6.59
CA PHE A 195 5.21 -12.54 -5.78
C PHE A 195 6.15 -12.15 -4.63
N ILE A 196 7.07 -11.21 -4.85
CA ILE A 196 7.96 -10.70 -3.78
C ILE A 196 7.13 -9.97 -2.72
N VAL A 197 6.24 -9.06 -3.13
CA VAL A 197 5.36 -8.34 -2.21
C VAL A 197 4.47 -9.31 -1.44
N SER A 198 3.89 -10.28 -2.13
CA SER A 198 3.08 -11.33 -1.52
C SER A 198 3.88 -12.13 -0.48
N ALA A 199 5.11 -12.55 -0.78
CA ALA A 199 5.97 -13.30 0.14
C ALA A 199 6.36 -12.50 1.39
N VAL A 200 6.50 -11.16 1.28
CA VAL A 200 6.79 -10.30 2.43
C VAL A 200 5.56 -10.09 3.31
N LEU A 201 4.37 -10.03 2.69
CA LEU A 201 3.12 -9.74 3.39
C LEU A 201 2.47 -10.98 4.01
N THR A 202 2.72 -12.18 3.45
CA THR A 202 2.21 -13.43 4.01
C THR A 202 3.16 -13.93 5.11
N PRO A 203 2.71 -14.05 6.35
CA PRO A 203 3.50 -14.66 7.41
C PRO A 203 3.61 -16.18 7.27
N SER A 204 2.83 -16.76 6.37
CA SER A 204 2.85 -18.20 6.06
C SER A 204 3.76 -18.46 4.85
N THR A 205 4.56 -19.52 4.94
CA THR A 205 5.36 -20.03 3.79
C THR A 205 4.51 -20.87 2.83
N ASP A 206 3.18 -20.85 2.99
CA ASP A 206 2.26 -21.62 2.17
C ASP A 206 2.10 -21.00 0.78
N PRO A 207 2.37 -21.77 -0.31
CA PRO A 207 2.21 -21.28 -1.68
C PRO A 207 0.79 -20.85 -2.03
N TRP A 208 -0.23 -21.43 -1.40
CA TRP A 208 -1.63 -21.09 -1.66
C TRP A 208 -1.95 -19.67 -1.22
N ASN A 209 -1.59 -19.31 0.01
CA ASN A 209 -1.77 -17.96 0.52
C ASN A 209 -0.93 -16.95 -0.27
N GLN A 210 0.29 -17.32 -0.68
CA GLN A 210 1.12 -16.46 -1.51
C GLN A 210 0.46 -16.15 -2.86
N ILE A 211 -0.15 -17.14 -3.52
CA ILE A 211 -0.90 -16.93 -4.77
C ILE A 211 -2.13 -16.07 -4.51
N LEU A 212 -2.85 -16.31 -3.42
CA LEU A 212 -4.04 -15.53 -3.04
C LEU A 212 -3.74 -14.03 -2.90
N PHE A 213 -2.54 -13.67 -2.43
CA PHE A 213 -2.07 -12.28 -2.38
C PHE A 213 -1.55 -11.77 -3.73
N ALA A 214 -0.80 -12.60 -4.48
CA ALA A 214 -0.16 -12.18 -5.72
C ALA A 214 -1.16 -11.91 -6.85
N VAL A 215 -2.25 -12.70 -6.94
CA VAL A 215 -3.26 -12.56 -8.00
C VAL A 215 -3.95 -11.20 -7.98
N PRO A 216 -4.45 -10.69 -6.85
CA PRO A 216 -5.02 -9.34 -6.79
C PRO A 216 -4.03 -8.23 -7.14
N VAL A 217 -2.78 -8.34 -6.67
CA VAL A 217 -1.73 -7.36 -6.99
C VAL A 217 -1.53 -7.31 -8.51
N MET A 218 -1.47 -8.47 -9.15
CA MET A 218 -1.33 -8.57 -10.61
C MET A 218 -2.57 -8.06 -11.35
N ALA A 219 -3.78 -8.38 -10.86
CA ALA A 219 -5.02 -7.86 -11.41
C ALA A 219 -5.07 -6.32 -11.36
N LEU A 220 -4.67 -5.72 -10.23
CA LEU A 220 -4.58 -4.27 -10.07
C LEU A 220 -3.53 -3.64 -11.00
N TYR A 221 -2.43 -4.34 -11.26
CA TYR A 221 -1.46 -3.88 -12.26
C TYR A 221 -2.07 -3.83 -13.66
N ILE A 222 -2.85 -4.85 -14.05
CA ILE A 222 -3.58 -4.87 -15.32
C ILE A 222 -4.61 -3.72 -15.38
N VAL A 223 -5.34 -3.49 -14.30
CA VAL A 223 -6.26 -2.32 -14.18
C VAL A 223 -5.48 -1.01 -14.33
N SER A 224 -4.27 -0.92 -13.76
CA SER A 224 -3.40 0.25 -13.89
C SER A 224 -2.99 0.52 -15.35
N ILE A 225 -2.75 -0.53 -16.16
CA ILE A 225 -2.50 -0.40 -17.60
C ILE A 225 -3.75 0.16 -18.31
N ALA A 226 -4.93 -0.35 -17.98
CA ALA A 226 -6.19 0.14 -18.55
C ALA A 226 -6.45 1.61 -18.18
N VAL A 227 -6.24 1.99 -16.91
CA VAL A 227 -6.35 3.38 -16.43
C VAL A 227 -5.36 4.28 -17.16
N ALA A 228 -4.10 3.88 -17.29
CA ALA A 228 -3.08 4.63 -18.01
C ALA A 228 -3.45 4.82 -19.50
N TRP A 229 -4.05 3.82 -20.13
CA TRP A 229 -4.51 3.90 -21.52
C TRP A 229 -5.68 4.88 -21.69
N LEU A 230 -6.65 4.87 -20.76
CA LEU A 230 -7.82 5.76 -20.79
C LEU A 230 -7.48 7.21 -20.54
N VAL A 231 -6.49 7.46 -19.67
CA VAL A 231 -6.17 8.79 -19.13
C VAL A 231 -5.02 9.45 -19.89
N ALA A 232 -4.20 8.68 -20.61
CA ALA A 232 -3.09 9.22 -21.37
C ALA A 232 -3.58 10.34 -22.31
N PRO A 233 -2.94 11.55 -22.29
CA PRO A 233 -3.28 12.59 -23.21
C PRO A 233 -3.13 12.04 -24.64
N ARG A 234 -4.13 12.25 -25.50
CA ARG A 234 -4.05 11.88 -26.91
C ARG A 234 -2.90 12.67 -27.53
N GLN A 235 -1.73 12.10 -27.53
CA GLN A 235 -0.59 12.67 -28.27
C GLN A 235 -0.88 12.51 -29.76
N ARG A 236 -1.14 13.61 -30.43
CA ARG A 236 -1.04 13.72 -31.88
C ARG A 236 0.45 13.61 -32.23
N GLY A 237 0.90 12.43 -32.62
CA GLY A 237 2.26 12.16 -33.10
C GLY A 237 3.20 11.60 -32.03
N GLY A 238 3.73 10.43 -32.29
CA GLY A 238 4.83 9.67 -31.74
C GLY A 238 5.46 10.15 -30.43
N GLY A 239 5.00 9.60 -29.31
CA GLY A 239 5.55 9.94 -28.01
C GLY A 239 6.82 9.15 -27.70
N GLU A 240 7.97 9.68 -28.02
CA GLU A 240 9.20 9.32 -27.32
C GLU A 240 9.14 9.88 -25.90
N VAL A 241 9.41 9.01 -24.91
CA VAL A 241 9.71 9.43 -23.54
C VAL A 241 10.80 10.48 -23.61
N ARG A 242 10.60 11.66 -22.98
CA ARG A 242 11.56 12.77 -23.00
C ARG A 242 12.97 12.21 -22.75
N PRO A 243 13.92 12.48 -23.66
CA PRO A 243 15.26 11.87 -23.58
C PRO A 243 15.98 12.15 -22.25
N GLU A 244 15.68 13.28 -21.61
CA GLU A 244 16.21 13.66 -20.29
C GLU A 244 15.84 12.66 -19.17
N LEU A 245 14.63 12.08 -19.22
CA LEU A 245 14.21 11.10 -18.21
C LEU A 245 14.88 9.74 -18.43
N LYS A 246 15.13 9.36 -19.69
CA LYS A 246 15.93 8.16 -20.01
C LYS A 246 17.35 8.27 -19.44
N LEU A 247 17.93 9.49 -19.50
CA LEU A 247 19.25 9.75 -18.94
C LEU A 247 19.26 9.69 -17.41
N VAL A 248 18.25 10.23 -16.74
CA VAL A 248 18.14 10.20 -15.27
C VAL A 248 17.95 8.76 -14.76
N PHE A 249 17.06 7.96 -15.39
CA PHE A 249 16.91 6.56 -15.05
C PHE A 249 18.14 5.71 -15.40
N ALA A 250 18.77 5.95 -16.57
CA ALA A 250 20.00 5.28 -16.94
C ALA A 250 21.14 5.65 -15.96
N ALA A 251 21.26 6.90 -15.58
CA ALA A 251 22.25 7.36 -14.60
C ALA A 251 22.01 6.76 -13.21
N ALA A 252 20.75 6.65 -12.77
CA ALA A 252 20.41 6.02 -11.49
C ALA A 252 20.76 4.52 -11.49
N VAL A 253 20.41 3.79 -12.55
CA VAL A 253 20.73 2.36 -12.71
C VAL A 253 22.23 2.12 -12.83
N VAL A 254 22.95 2.97 -13.58
CA VAL A 254 24.42 2.91 -13.72
C VAL A 254 25.11 3.24 -12.40
N ASN A 255 24.61 4.23 -11.65
CA ASN A 255 25.19 4.58 -10.34
C ASN A 255 24.99 3.46 -9.30
N GLU A 256 23.83 2.78 -9.30
CA GLU A 256 23.61 1.59 -8.45
C GLU A 256 24.50 0.42 -8.85
N ALA A 257 24.68 0.19 -10.15
CA ALA A 257 25.60 -0.85 -10.64
C ALA A 257 27.06 -0.55 -10.30
N TRP A 258 27.45 0.74 -10.34
CA TRP A 258 28.79 1.20 -9.96
C TRP A 258 29.06 1.04 -8.46
N GLN A 259 28.12 1.43 -7.61
CA GLN A 259 28.23 1.26 -6.15
C GLN A 259 28.27 -0.22 -5.73
N ARG A 260 27.63 -1.13 -6.47
CA ARG A 260 27.78 -2.58 -6.24
C ARG A 260 29.15 -3.11 -6.63
N ARG A 261 29.80 -2.53 -7.62
CA ARG A 261 31.13 -2.95 -8.09
C ARG A 261 32.25 -2.56 -7.12
N ASP A 262 32.13 -1.41 -6.46
CA ASP A 262 33.11 -0.93 -5.47
C ASP A 262 33.01 -1.61 -4.09
N ARG A 263 31.91 -2.35 -3.83
CA ARG A 263 31.75 -3.20 -2.65
C ARG A 263 32.22 -4.63 -2.87
N GLY A 264 33.27 -4.83 -3.67
CA GLY A 264 33.91 -6.12 -3.86
C GLY A 264 34.54 -6.66 -2.55
N PRO A 265 34.55 -8.00 -2.34
CA PRO A 265 34.77 -8.63 -1.04
C PRO A 265 36.24 -8.75 -0.62
N PHE A 266 37.16 -7.87 -1.02
CA PHE A 266 38.54 -7.96 -0.52
C PHE A 266 39.20 -6.60 -0.31
N PRO A 267 39.61 -6.27 0.95
CA PRO A 267 40.58 -5.21 1.21
C PRO A 267 41.96 -5.71 0.78
N ARG A 268 42.57 -5.06 -0.22
CA ARG A 268 44.00 -5.27 -0.51
C ARG A 268 44.81 -4.80 0.70
N ARG A 269 45.34 -5.75 1.46
CA ARG A 269 46.47 -5.50 2.37
C ARG A 269 47.66 -5.02 1.54
N ILE A 270 48.02 -3.78 1.69
CA ILE A 270 49.31 -3.29 1.29
C ILE A 270 50.28 -3.68 2.42
N ASP A 271 51.08 -4.70 2.13
CA ASP A 271 52.24 -5.09 2.98
C ASP A 271 53.33 -4.06 2.75
N GLN A 272 53.55 -3.18 3.71
CA GLN A 272 54.75 -2.35 3.77
C GLN A 272 55.75 -3.06 4.68
N ARG A 273 56.70 -3.79 4.08
CA ARG A 273 57.99 -4.11 4.66
C ARG A 273 59.06 -3.86 3.61
N ALA A 274 59.83 -2.82 3.78
CA ALA A 274 61.27 -2.73 3.65
C ALA A 274 61.70 -1.31 4.06
#